data_a801298258fcddffb6b942ac2e212e1d
#
_entry.id   a801298258fcddffb6b942ac2e212e1d
#
_cell.length_a   1.000
_cell.length_b   1.000
_cell.length_c   1.000
_cell.angle_alpha   90.00
_cell.angle_beta   90.00
_cell.angle_gamma   90.00
#
_symmetry.space_group_name_H-M   'P 1'
#
loop_
_entity.id
_entity.type
_entity.pdbx_description
1 polymer ?
#
loop_
_entity_poly.entity_id
_entity_poly.type
_entity_poly.pdbx_seq_one_letter_code
_entity_poly.pdbx_strand_id
1 'polypeptide(L)'
;MKRTLTLLALGLMLSAPVAFAQKPMDQASEKAVQITQGPTITNITGNSATINWTTNSAGANHVRYRVAGSNSAWKSAYASGGGTNHSLQLTGLEPSKTYEWQILTRDGDLRTAGQFQSAAAGGTAPDVNASAGNSPAYPTSPAPGASNDGKVPLYRSANSTGNLHLYTTNAGDQNANGFHAEGVTGYLLSSQGSGTAPLYRMTGSNGDTLLTQAINERSAMQARGYSDNGIVGYIATTQAPGTMPLYRLSSSDGSAHFYTASAPEKTQFQSQGWRDEGITGYIYQQP
;
A
#
# COMPACT_ATOMS: atom_id res chain seq x y z
N MET A 1 -49.67 71.46 -11.94
CA MET A 1 -48.32 71.17 -11.48
C MET A 1 -48.09 69.62 -11.58
N LYS A 2 -47.44 69.17 -12.66
CA LYS A 2 -47.14 67.78 -12.88
C LYS A 2 -45.66 67.51 -12.44
N ARG A 3 -45.44 66.72 -11.42
CA ARG A 3 -44.10 66.37 -10.98
C ARG A 3 -43.71 65.05 -11.73
N THR A 4 -42.68 65.17 -12.54
CA THR A 4 -42.06 64.03 -13.27
C THR A 4 -41.13 63.34 -12.32
N LEU A 5 -41.34 62.05 -12.12
CA LEU A 5 -40.48 61.17 -11.33
C LEU A 5 -39.46 60.46 -12.26
N THR A 6 -38.22 60.82 -12.16
CA THR A 6 -37.13 60.23 -12.93
C THR A 6 -36.68 58.95 -12.21
N LEU A 7 -36.87 57.79 -12.82
CA LEU A 7 -36.36 56.53 -12.34
C LEU A 7 -34.89 56.35 -12.75
N LEU A 8 -34.00 56.29 -11.77
CA LEU A 8 -32.59 55.98 -11.97
C LEU A 8 -32.43 54.45 -12.03
N ALA A 9 -32.14 53.91 -13.21
CA ALA A 9 -31.83 52.52 -13.36
C ALA A 9 -30.39 52.25 -12.94
N LEU A 10 -30.22 51.53 -11.82
CA LEU A 10 -28.93 51.07 -11.34
C LEU A 10 -28.59 49.78 -12.11
N GLY A 11 -27.66 49.88 -13.06
CA GLY A 11 -27.16 48.73 -13.81
C GLY A 11 -26.31 47.83 -12.94
N LEU A 12 -26.83 46.63 -12.62
CA LEU A 12 -26.09 45.55 -11.95
C LEU A 12 -25.20 44.88 -13.01
N MET A 13 -23.91 45.20 -13.00
CA MET A 13 -22.92 44.47 -13.78
C MET A 13 -22.74 43.08 -13.15
N LEU A 14 -23.36 42.03 -13.72
CA LEU A 14 -23.02 40.65 -13.45
C LEU A 14 -21.65 40.39 -14.07
N SER A 15 -20.61 40.31 -13.27
CA SER A 15 -19.33 39.75 -13.69
C SER A 15 -19.52 38.25 -13.83
N ALA A 16 -19.49 37.77 -15.07
CA ALA A 16 -19.43 36.34 -15.36
C ALA A 16 -18.17 35.71 -14.69
N PRO A 17 -18.28 34.58 -14.04
CA PRO A 17 -17.09 33.86 -13.53
C PRO A 17 -16.24 33.47 -14.74
N VAL A 18 -14.97 33.91 -14.73
CA VAL A 18 -13.96 33.42 -15.65
C VAL A 18 -13.80 31.94 -15.35
N ALA A 19 -14.45 31.09 -16.13
CA ALA A 19 -14.17 29.67 -16.13
C ALA A 19 -12.73 29.52 -16.63
N PHE A 20 -11.80 29.24 -15.73
CA PHE A 20 -10.53 28.65 -16.10
C PHE A 20 -10.89 27.30 -16.73
N ALA A 21 -10.84 27.26 -18.07
CA ALA A 21 -10.84 26.02 -18.80
C ALA A 21 -9.58 25.25 -18.34
N GLN A 22 -9.74 24.38 -17.35
CA GLN A 22 -8.78 23.31 -17.13
C GLN A 22 -8.78 22.52 -18.43
N LYS A 23 -7.67 22.63 -19.17
CA LYS A 23 -7.36 21.74 -20.28
C LYS A 23 -7.63 20.34 -19.74
N PRO A 24 -8.47 19.51 -20.39
CA PRO A 24 -8.63 18.12 -19.98
C PRO A 24 -7.24 17.52 -20.03
N MET A 25 -6.68 17.15 -18.87
CA MET A 25 -5.50 16.32 -18.87
C MET A 25 -5.93 15.01 -19.52
N ASP A 26 -5.26 14.73 -20.62
CA ASP A 26 -5.48 13.54 -21.42
C ASP A 26 -5.13 12.33 -20.56
N GLN A 27 -6.12 11.75 -19.87
CA GLN A 27 -5.97 10.55 -19.03
C GLN A 27 -5.58 9.31 -19.85
N ALA A 28 -5.46 9.43 -21.15
CA ALA A 28 -5.13 8.33 -22.04
C ALA A 28 -3.61 8.17 -22.30
N SER A 29 -2.74 9.04 -21.80
CA SER A 29 -1.29 8.98 -22.11
C SER A 29 -0.37 8.78 -20.92
N GLU A 30 -0.83 8.65 -19.69
CA GLU A 30 -0.02 8.10 -18.61
C GLU A 30 0.03 6.57 -18.73
N LYS A 31 0.73 6.11 -19.74
CA LYS A 31 1.27 4.75 -19.77
C LYS A 31 1.94 4.56 -18.43
N ALA A 32 1.34 3.73 -17.56
CA ALA A 32 1.78 3.63 -16.16
C ALA A 32 3.30 3.48 -16.11
N VAL A 33 4.00 4.47 -15.53
CA VAL A 33 5.46 4.42 -15.37
C VAL A 33 5.81 3.13 -14.65
N GLN A 34 6.65 2.30 -15.24
CA GLN A 34 7.05 1.01 -14.69
C GLN A 34 8.56 1.00 -14.46
N ILE A 35 8.97 0.35 -13.38
CA ILE A 35 10.38 0.04 -13.16
C ILE A 35 10.76 -1.08 -14.13
N THR A 36 11.80 -0.84 -14.95
CA THR A 36 12.30 -1.79 -15.95
C THR A 36 13.61 -2.44 -15.52
N GLN A 37 14.38 -1.78 -14.65
CA GLN A 37 15.60 -2.31 -14.04
C GLN A 37 15.77 -1.79 -12.61
N GLY A 38 16.37 -2.58 -11.76
CA GLY A 38 16.55 -2.28 -10.34
C GLY A 38 15.23 -2.45 -9.57
N PRO A 39 15.05 -1.78 -8.42
CA PRO A 39 16.04 -0.94 -7.76
C PRO A 39 17.24 -1.68 -7.20
N THR A 40 18.41 -1.03 -7.21
CA THR A 40 19.60 -1.49 -6.50
C THR A 40 19.98 -0.48 -5.43
N ILE A 41 20.40 -0.95 -4.27
CA ILE A 41 20.90 -0.10 -3.19
C ILE A 41 22.41 -0.32 -3.11
N THR A 42 23.16 0.74 -3.33
CA THR A 42 24.65 0.71 -3.41
C THR A 42 25.23 1.73 -2.44
N ASN A 43 26.54 1.70 -2.27
CA ASN A 43 27.28 2.64 -1.41
C ASN A 43 26.66 2.76 0.00
N ILE A 44 26.26 1.62 0.57
CA ILE A 44 25.59 1.57 1.87
C ILE A 44 26.63 1.84 2.96
N THR A 45 26.44 2.93 3.69
CA THR A 45 27.23 3.32 4.86
C THR A 45 26.34 3.38 6.11
N GLY A 46 26.90 3.73 7.26
CA GLY A 46 26.14 3.93 8.49
C GLY A 46 25.18 5.13 8.44
N ASN A 47 25.36 6.07 7.51
CA ASN A 47 24.57 7.31 7.46
C ASN A 47 23.99 7.64 6.08
N SER A 48 24.30 6.87 5.05
CA SER A 48 23.80 7.08 3.69
C SER A 48 23.73 5.78 2.88
N ALA A 49 22.96 5.80 1.80
CA ALA A 49 22.92 4.76 0.78
C ALA A 49 22.50 5.39 -0.55
N THR A 50 22.78 4.76 -1.68
CA THR A 50 22.34 5.21 -3.00
C THR A 50 21.33 4.21 -3.55
N ILE A 51 20.13 4.66 -3.95
CA ILE A 51 19.14 3.86 -4.65
C ILE A 51 19.17 4.20 -6.14
N ASN A 52 19.26 3.17 -7.01
CA ASN A 52 19.32 3.32 -8.46
C ASN A 52 18.22 2.48 -9.12
N TRP A 53 17.53 3.03 -10.11
CA TRP A 53 16.52 2.30 -10.88
C TRP A 53 16.33 2.89 -12.27
N THR A 54 15.71 2.11 -13.16
CA THR A 54 15.34 2.56 -14.52
C THR A 54 13.84 2.40 -14.72
N THR A 55 13.23 3.33 -15.43
CA THR A 55 11.80 3.32 -15.77
C THR A 55 11.59 3.26 -17.30
N ASN A 56 10.42 2.82 -17.74
CA ASN A 56 10.03 2.77 -19.16
C ASN A 56 9.71 4.16 -19.75
N SER A 57 9.46 5.15 -18.90
CA SER A 57 9.18 6.54 -19.29
C SER A 57 9.60 7.48 -18.15
N ALA A 58 9.69 8.77 -18.41
CA ALA A 58 10.01 9.76 -17.39
C ALA A 58 8.95 9.73 -16.27
N GLY A 59 9.38 9.82 -15.03
CA GLY A 59 8.51 9.77 -13.85
C GLY A 59 9.04 8.80 -12.78
N ALA A 60 8.25 8.54 -11.73
CA ALA A 60 8.63 7.72 -10.58
C ALA A 60 10.02 8.08 -10.00
N ASN A 61 10.22 9.38 -9.79
CA ASN A 61 11.47 9.95 -9.28
C ASN A 61 11.40 10.35 -7.80
N HIS A 62 10.31 10.03 -7.11
CA HIS A 62 10.12 10.29 -5.69
C HIS A 62 10.44 9.03 -4.89
N VAL A 63 11.35 9.15 -3.93
CA VAL A 63 11.66 8.10 -2.95
C VAL A 63 11.30 8.60 -1.57
N ARG A 64 10.62 7.77 -0.79
CA ARG A 64 10.46 7.98 0.65
C ARG A 64 11.03 6.79 1.41
N TYR A 65 11.58 7.06 2.60
CA TYR A 65 12.21 6.04 3.44
C TYR A 65 12.12 6.39 4.92
N ARG A 66 12.15 5.37 5.77
CA ARG A 66 12.18 5.48 7.24
C ARG A 66 12.75 4.22 7.86
N VAL A 67 13.01 4.23 9.16
CA VAL A 67 13.36 3.00 9.91
C VAL A 67 12.18 2.03 9.85
N ALA A 68 12.44 0.81 9.42
CA ALA A 68 11.42 -0.22 9.26
C ALA A 68 10.73 -0.54 10.60
N GLY A 69 9.41 -0.68 10.55
CA GLY A 69 8.60 -0.97 11.72
C GLY A 69 8.48 0.18 12.72
N SER A 70 9.01 1.37 12.41
CA SER A 70 8.86 2.54 13.28
C SER A 70 7.63 3.38 12.90
N ASN A 71 7.12 4.15 13.87
CA ASN A 71 6.09 5.17 13.63
C ASN A 71 6.70 6.52 13.22
N SER A 72 7.99 6.57 12.86
CA SER A 72 8.63 7.80 12.44
C SER A 72 8.06 8.30 11.10
N ALA A 73 8.05 9.61 10.93
CA ALA A 73 7.65 10.21 9.66
C ALA A 73 8.56 9.74 8.51
N TRP A 74 7.98 9.59 7.33
CA TRP A 74 8.73 9.31 6.13
C TRP A 74 9.64 10.49 5.78
N LYS A 75 10.93 10.21 5.55
CA LYS A 75 11.83 11.10 4.86
C LYS A 75 11.56 10.99 3.36
N SER A 76 11.49 12.11 2.66
CA SER A 76 11.26 12.16 1.21
C SER A 76 12.48 12.75 0.50
N ALA A 77 12.82 12.18 -0.64
CA ALA A 77 13.88 12.67 -1.54
C ALA A 77 13.44 12.47 -3.00
N TYR A 78 13.98 13.29 -3.89
CA TYR A 78 13.62 13.28 -5.30
C TYR A 78 14.88 13.14 -6.15
N ALA A 79 14.90 12.18 -7.07
CA ALA A 79 15.96 12.07 -8.05
C ALA A 79 15.87 13.26 -9.02
N SER A 80 17.01 13.87 -9.30
CA SER A 80 17.11 14.97 -10.25
C SER A 80 17.07 14.46 -11.69
N GLY A 81 16.43 15.23 -12.58
CA GLY A 81 16.34 14.96 -14.01
C GLY A 81 15.04 14.32 -14.44
N GLY A 82 14.65 14.54 -15.70
CA GLY A 82 13.41 14.04 -16.33
C GLY A 82 13.61 12.78 -17.16
N GLY A 83 14.71 12.04 -16.96
CA GLY A 83 15.04 10.83 -17.73
C GLY A 83 14.38 9.56 -17.18
N THR A 84 14.81 8.45 -17.73
CA THR A 84 14.37 7.10 -17.33
C THR A 84 15.34 6.41 -16.37
N ASN A 85 16.59 6.89 -16.29
CA ASN A 85 17.60 6.40 -15.36
C ASN A 85 17.63 7.30 -14.12
N HIS A 86 17.48 6.72 -12.97
CA HIS A 86 17.39 7.42 -11.71
C HIS A 86 18.46 6.95 -10.75
N SER A 87 19.07 7.90 -10.05
CA SER A 87 20.02 7.65 -8.96
C SER A 87 19.76 8.67 -7.86
N LEU A 88 19.63 8.21 -6.62
CA LEU A 88 19.30 9.07 -5.50
C LEU A 88 20.04 8.65 -4.25
N GLN A 89 20.71 9.59 -3.61
CA GLN A 89 21.33 9.36 -2.32
C GLN A 89 20.31 9.54 -1.19
N LEU A 90 20.14 8.52 -0.39
CA LEU A 90 19.40 8.54 0.88
C LEU A 90 20.37 8.95 1.98
N THR A 91 20.02 9.97 2.76
CA THR A 91 20.92 10.56 3.78
C THR A 91 20.30 10.58 5.17
N GLY A 92 21.11 10.82 6.19
CA GLY A 92 20.63 10.88 7.58
C GLY A 92 20.12 9.53 8.08
N LEU A 93 20.76 8.46 7.63
CA LEU A 93 20.52 7.11 8.16
C LEU A 93 21.19 6.97 9.54
N GLU A 94 20.67 6.10 10.35
CA GLU A 94 21.25 5.65 11.61
C GLU A 94 22.00 4.34 11.37
N PRO A 95 23.18 4.12 11.98
CA PRO A 95 23.94 2.90 11.78
C PRO A 95 23.20 1.64 12.24
N SER A 96 23.42 0.54 11.54
CA SER A 96 22.88 -0.79 11.88
C SER A 96 21.36 -0.84 12.02
N LYS A 97 20.65 0.01 11.27
CA LYS A 97 19.17 0.01 11.23
C LYS A 97 18.67 -0.55 9.90
N THR A 98 17.54 -1.25 9.94
CA THR A 98 16.81 -1.61 8.74
C THR A 98 15.92 -0.44 8.34
N TYR A 99 15.99 -0.06 7.07
CA TYR A 99 15.16 0.98 6.46
C TYR A 99 14.19 0.35 5.48
N GLU A 100 12.95 0.78 5.51
CA GLU A 100 11.98 0.57 4.45
C GLU A 100 11.96 1.79 3.52
N TRP A 101 11.84 1.54 2.22
CA TRP A 101 11.79 2.58 1.20
C TRP A 101 10.71 2.29 0.17
N GLN A 102 10.27 3.34 -0.52
CA GLN A 102 9.27 3.28 -1.57
C GLN A 102 9.67 4.21 -2.71
N ILE A 103 9.51 3.76 -3.95
CA ILE A 103 9.60 4.59 -5.15
C ILE A 103 8.18 4.89 -5.63
N LEU A 104 7.91 6.19 -5.84
CA LEU A 104 6.58 6.70 -6.15
C LEU A 104 6.64 7.56 -7.42
N THR A 105 5.52 7.64 -8.13
CA THR A 105 5.32 8.69 -9.15
C THR A 105 5.20 10.05 -8.49
N ARG A 106 5.17 11.10 -9.31
CA ARG A 106 4.93 12.47 -8.84
C ARG A 106 3.60 12.60 -8.09
N ASP A 107 2.58 11.88 -8.53
CA ASP A 107 1.23 11.91 -7.95
C ASP A 107 1.09 10.97 -6.73
N GLY A 108 2.19 10.31 -6.34
CA GLY A 108 2.26 9.49 -5.14
C GLY A 108 1.95 8.01 -5.36
N ASP A 109 1.74 7.57 -6.60
CA ASP A 109 1.51 6.15 -6.89
C ASP A 109 2.76 5.32 -6.65
N LEU A 110 2.63 4.28 -5.83
CA LEU A 110 3.71 3.35 -5.56
C LEU A 110 4.08 2.56 -6.82
N ARG A 111 5.38 2.51 -7.13
CA ARG A 111 5.93 1.68 -8.22
C ARG A 111 6.65 0.45 -7.69
N THR A 112 7.39 0.62 -6.60
CA THR A 112 8.06 -0.49 -5.91
C THR A 112 8.42 -0.08 -4.50
N ALA A 113 8.67 -1.06 -3.64
CA ALA A 113 9.11 -0.87 -2.27
C ALA A 113 10.10 -1.97 -1.88
N GLY A 114 10.88 -1.74 -0.84
CA GLY A 114 11.79 -2.73 -0.30
C GLY A 114 12.43 -2.26 1.00
N GLN A 115 13.43 -3.00 1.41
CA GLN A 115 14.19 -2.69 2.61
C GLN A 115 15.69 -2.88 2.35
N PHE A 116 16.51 -2.25 3.18
CA PHE A 116 17.95 -2.49 3.27
C PHE A 116 18.41 -2.21 4.69
N GLN A 117 19.55 -2.77 5.08
CA GLN A 117 20.17 -2.46 6.35
C GLN A 117 21.35 -1.49 6.12
N SER A 118 21.38 -0.40 6.89
CA SER A 118 22.53 0.50 6.93
C SER A 118 23.72 -0.20 7.59
N ALA A 119 24.92 0.16 7.17
CA ALA A 119 26.15 -0.37 7.76
C ALA A 119 26.31 0.08 9.22
N ALA A 120 27.22 -0.57 9.94
CA ALA A 120 27.68 -0.08 11.24
C ALA A 120 28.36 1.30 11.10
N ALA A 121 28.48 2.03 12.20
CA ALA A 121 29.15 3.32 12.19
C ALA A 121 30.59 3.19 11.65
N GLY A 122 30.91 4.01 10.64
CA GLY A 122 32.22 3.99 9.97
C GLY A 122 32.46 2.82 9.02
N GLY A 123 31.49 1.93 8.86
CA GLY A 123 31.56 0.77 7.97
C GLY A 123 30.83 0.98 6.65
N THR A 124 30.98 0.00 5.75
CA THR A 124 30.21 -0.18 4.53
C THR A 124 29.50 -1.52 4.55
N ALA A 125 28.37 -1.65 3.87
CA ALA A 125 27.65 -2.91 3.68
C ALA A 125 27.62 -3.29 2.19
N PRO A 126 27.45 -4.58 1.85
CA PRO A 126 27.31 -5.02 0.47
C PRO A 126 26.11 -4.36 -0.22
N ASP A 127 26.24 -4.19 -1.54
CA ASP A 127 25.14 -3.71 -2.37
C ASP A 127 23.96 -4.67 -2.33
N VAL A 128 22.74 -4.11 -2.32
CA VAL A 128 21.50 -4.86 -2.30
C VAL A 128 20.79 -4.70 -3.64
N ASN A 129 20.59 -5.82 -4.34
CA ASN A 129 19.79 -5.84 -5.55
C ASN A 129 18.34 -6.18 -5.20
N ALA A 130 17.49 -5.17 -5.20
CA ALA A 130 16.06 -5.34 -4.90
C ALA A 130 15.28 -5.98 -6.08
N SER A 131 15.91 -6.13 -7.25
CA SER A 131 15.34 -6.82 -8.42
C SER A 131 15.34 -8.34 -8.32
N ALA A 132 16.15 -8.89 -7.46
CA ALA A 132 16.29 -10.32 -7.28
C ALA A 132 16.05 -10.69 -5.82
N GLY A 133 14.78 -10.83 -5.42
CA GLY A 133 14.40 -11.68 -4.31
C GLY A 133 15.00 -11.47 -2.92
N ASN A 134 15.68 -10.34 -2.66
CA ASN A 134 16.16 -9.99 -1.33
C ASN A 134 15.30 -8.86 -0.73
N SER A 135 14.01 -9.13 -0.51
CA SER A 135 13.36 -8.54 0.66
C SER A 135 14.10 -9.08 1.88
N PRO A 136 14.71 -8.22 2.74
CA PRO A 136 15.17 -8.71 4.02
C PRO A 136 13.96 -9.34 4.70
N ALA A 137 14.10 -10.60 5.05
CA ALA A 137 13.15 -11.27 5.90
C ALA A 137 12.90 -10.35 7.11
N TYR A 138 11.67 -9.88 7.29
CA TYR A 138 11.21 -9.60 8.64
C TYR A 138 11.64 -10.79 9.48
N PRO A 139 12.07 -10.59 10.77
CA PRO A 139 12.31 -11.74 11.61
C PRO A 139 11.02 -12.54 11.61
N THR A 140 10.94 -13.48 10.70
CA THR A 140 9.97 -14.54 10.71
C THR A 140 10.41 -15.41 11.86
N SER A 141 9.77 -15.25 13.00
CA SER A 141 9.40 -16.49 13.65
C SER A 141 8.76 -17.31 12.53
N PRO A 142 9.30 -18.47 12.15
CA PRO A 142 8.67 -19.29 11.14
C PRO A 142 7.26 -19.54 11.65
N ALA A 143 6.25 -18.96 10.95
CA ALA A 143 4.89 -19.34 11.20
C ALA A 143 4.82 -20.85 11.05
N PRO A 144 4.33 -21.60 12.04
CA PRO A 144 4.09 -23.03 11.86
C PRO A 144 3.16 -23.14 10.66
N GLY A 145 3.66 -23.65 9.52
CA GLY A 145 2.88 -23.80 8.30
C GLY A 145 3.42 -23.12 7.05
N ALA A 146 4.65 -22.55 7.05
CA ALA A 146 5.29 -22.13 5.80
C ALA A 146 5.52 -23.38 4.93
N SER A 147 4.83 -23.44 3.79
CA SER A 147 5.11 -24.44 2.77
C SER A 147 6.46 -24.15 2.11
N ASN A 148 7.14 -25.20 1.59
CA ASN A 148 8.45 -25.08 0.95
C ASN A 148 8.46 -24.23 -0.34
N ASP A 149 7.31 -23.71 -0.80
CA ASP A 149 7.13 -22.95 -2.04
C ASP A 149 6.91 -21.43 -1.82
N GLY A 150 7.24 -20.93 -0.63
CA GLY A 150 7.23 -19.49 -0.33
C GLY A 150 5.84 -18.90 -0.09
N LYS A 151 4.82 -19.74 0.15
CA LYS A 151 3.48 -19.28 0.52
C LYS A 151 3.30 -19.26 2.03
N VAL A 152 2.52 -18.30 2.51
CA VAL A 152 2.17 -18.12 3.93
C VAL A 152 0.66 -18.04 4.08
N PRO A 153 0.08 -18.70 5.08
CA PRO A 153 -1.36 -18.68 5.29
C PRO A 153 -1.83 -17.28 5.72
N LEU A 154 -2.96 -16.86 5.19
CA LEU A 154 -3.71 -15.70 5.67
C LEU A 154 -4.82 -16.23 6.60
N TYR A 155 -4.57 -16.15 7.89
CA TYR A 155 -5.54 -16.56 8.92
C TYR A 155 -6.64 -15.52 9.08
N ARG A 156 -7.84 -15.98 9.36
CA ARG A 156 -8.99 -15.16 9.77
C ARG A 156 -9.43 -15.54 11.17
N SER A 157 -9.78 -14.52 11.93
CA SER A 157 -10.41 -14.66 13.24
C SER A 157 -11.54 -13.65 13.35
N ALA A 158 -12.59 -13.98 14.11
CA ALA A 158 -13.70 -13.09 14.39
C ALA A 158 -13.75 -12.73 15.88
N ASN A 159 -14.23 -11.54 16.21
CA ASN A 159 -14.58 -11.21 17.58
C ASN A 159 -15.85 -11.96 18.03
N SER A 160 -16.19 -11.92 19.30
CA SER A 160 -17.32 -12.65 19.89
C SER A 160 -18.68 -12.32 19.27
N THR A 161 -18.83 -11.16 18.65
CA THR A 161 -20.07 -10.73 17.99
C THR A 161 -20.06 -11.03 16.48
N GLY A 162 -18.92 -11.44 15.91
CA GLY A 162 -18.78 -11.74 14.48
C GLY A 162 -18.83 -10.52 13.55
N ASN A 163 -18.76 -9.31 14.08
CA ASN A 163 -18.84 -8.08 13.30
C ASN A 163 -17.45 -7.46 12.99
N LEU A 164 -16.40 -7.90 13.67
CA LEU A 164 -15.02 -7.52 13.39
C LEU A 164 -14.17 -8.77 13.10
N HIS A 165 -13.29 -8.64 12.12
CA HIS A 165 -12.43 -9.72 11.71
C HIS A 165 -10.97 -9.28 11.71
N LEU A 166 -10.10 -10.14 12.24
CA LEU A 166 -8.66 -9.99 12.18
C LEU A 166 -8.12 -10.85 11.05
N TYR A 167 -7.23 -10.27 10.24
CA TYR A 167 -6.48 -10.98 9.20
C TYR A 167 -4.99 -10.88 9.49
N THR A 168 -4.33 -12.02 9.58
CA THR A 168 -2.90 -12.10 9.96
C THR A 168 -2.23 -13.29 9.30
N THR A 169 -0.92 -13.21 9.08
CA THR A 169 -0.09 -14.36 8.68
C THR A 169 0.64 -14.98 9.86
N ASN A 170 0.49 -14.41 11.07
CA ASN A 170 1.03 -14.97 12.30
C ASN A 170 -0.03 -15.81 13.04
N ALA A 171 0.18 -17.10 13.13
CA ALA A 171 -0.73 -18.02 13.82
C ALA A 171 -0.96 -17.66 15.29
N GLY A 172 0.03 -17.02 15.96
CA GLY A 172 -0.05 -16.60 17.35
C GLY A 172 -1.06 -15.48 17.60
N ASP A 173 -1.42 -14.71 16.56
CA ASP A 173 -2.36 -13.59 16.70
C ASP A 173 -3.83 -14.02 16.69
N GLN A 174 -4.15 -15.24 16.23
CA GLN A 174 -5.52 -15.68 15.92
C GLN A 174 -6.52 -15.58 17.09
N ASN A 175 -6.01 -15.77 18.32
CA ASN A 175 -6.85 -15.71 19.52
C ASN A 175 -6.49 -14.50 20.42
N ALA A 176 -5.83 -13.49 19.83
CA ALA A 176 -5.46 -12.30 20.58
C ALA A 176 -6.65 -11.34 20.72
N ASN A 177 -6.67 -10.58 21.81
CA ASN A 177 -7.58 -9.44 22.00
C ASN A 177 -9.09 -9.76 21.85
N GLY A 178 -9.51 -10.97 22.24
CA GLY A 178 -10.93 -11.37 22.17
C GLY A 178 -11.38 -11.85 20.78
N PHE A 179 -10.44 -12.08 19.87
CA PHE A 179 -10.70 -12.76 18.61
C PHE A 179 -10.62 -14.28 18.77
N HIS A 180 -11.36 -15.01 17.96
CA HIS A 180 -11.38 -16.48 17.90
C HIS A 180 -11.07 -16.93 16.48
N ALA A 181 -10.17 -17.91 16.34
CA ALA A 181 -9.75 -18.43 15.05
C ALA A 181 -10.91 -19.01 14.24
N GLU A 182 -11.05 -18.59 12.98
CA GLU A 182 -12.00 -19.16 12.00
C GLU A 182 -11.29 -20.02 10.96
N GLY A 183 -9.96 -19.92 10.84
CA GLY A 183 -9.17 -20.73 9.93
C GLY A 183 -8.36 -19.93 8.91
N VAL A 184 -8.01 -20.58 7.81
CA VAL A 184 -7.20 -20.01 6.73
C VAL A 184 -8.11 -19.55 5.60
N THR A 185 -8.03 -18.26 5.24
CA THR A 185 -8.77 -17.69 4.10
C THR A 185 -8.15 -18.11 2.77
N GLY A 186 -6.84 -18.29 2.74
CA GLY A 186 -6.01 -18.66 1.60
C GLY A 186 -4.54 -18.39 1.90
N TYR A 187 -3.70 -18.36 0.85
CA TYR A 187 -2.26 -18.20 1.02
C TYR A 187 -1.75 -17.01 0.21
N LEU A 188 -0.87 -16.22 0.81
CA LEU A 188 -0.12 -15.15 0.18
C LEU A 188 1.30 -15.63 -0.14
N LEU A 189 2.03 -14.92 -1.01
CA LEU A 189 3.47 -15.15 -1.11
C LEU A 189 4.18 -14.42 0.03
N SER A 190 5.22 -15.05 0.57
CA SER A 190 6.09 -14.44 1.60
C SER A 190 7.03 -13.39 1.04
N SER A 191 7.28 -13.42 -0.28
CA SER A 191 8.11 -12.47 -1.00
C SER A 191 7.43 -12.00 -2.29
N GLN A 192 7.84 -10.84 -2.80
CA GLN A 192 7.28 -10.30 -4.03
C GLN A 192 7.70 -11.16 -5.23
N GLY A 193 6.72 -11.59 -6.02
CA GLY A 193 6.89 -12.29 -7.28
C GLY A 193 6.39 -11.46 -8.47
N SER A 194 6.64 -11.97 -9.67
CA SER A 194 6.06 -11.39 -10.89
C SER A 194 4.52 -11.41 -10.83
N GLY A 195 3.87 -10.29 -11.19
CA GLY A 195 2.41 -10.17 -11.15
C GLY A 195 1.81 -10.08 -9.75
N THR A 196 2.61 -9.81 -8.72
CA THR A 196 2.13 -9.63 -7.36
C THR A 196 2.37 -8.21 -6.83
N ALA A 197 1.55 -7.79 -5.89
CA ALA A 197 1.69 -6.53 -5.16
C ALA A 197 1.74 -6.78 -3.65
N PRO A 198 2.35 -5.86 -2.89
CA PRO A 198 2.30 -5.93 -1.43
C PRO A 198 0.86 -5.75 -0.94
N LEU A 199 0.44 -6.58 -0.01
CA LEU A 199 -0.81 -6.46 0.70
C LEU A 199 -0.52 -5.84 2.07
N TYR A 200 -0.98 -4.61 2.28
CA TYR A 200 -0.80 -3.90 3.55
C TYR A 200 -1.94 -4.21 4.51
N ARG A 201 -1.60 -4.34 5.79
CA ARG A 201 -2.56 -4.42 6.87
C ARG A 201 -2.60 -3.12 7.65
N MET A 202 -3.81 -2.64 7.87
CA MET A 202 -4.10 -1.49 8.71
C MET A 202 -5.05 -1.92 9.83
N THR A 203 -4.90 -1.38 11.03
CA THR A 203 -5.80 -1.68 12.15
C THR A 203 -6.46 -0.41 12.65
N GLY A 204 -7.77 -0.37 12.65
CA GLY A 204 -8.57 0.70 13.22
C GLY A 204 -8.55 0.68 14.76
N SER A 205 -8.82 1.82 15.38
CA SER A 205 -8.92 1.93 16.85
C SER A 205 -10.05 1.07 17.45
N ASN A 206 -11.04 0.70 16.64
CA ASN A 206 -12.12 -0.21 16.99
C ASN A 206 -11.76 -1.71 16.84
N GLY A 207 -10.55 -2.02 16.34
CA GLY A 207 -10.10 -3.39 16.06
C GLY A 207 -10.37 -3.87 14.63
N ASP A 208 -10.94 -3.01 13.76
CA ASP A 208 -11.10 -3.35 12.33
C ASP A 208 -9.77 -3.62 11.65
N THR A 209 -9.74 -4.58 10.75
CA THR A 209 -8.58 -4.88 9.90
C THR A 209 -8.90 -4.52 8.45
N LEU A 210 -8.22 -3.52 7.93
CA LEU A 210 -8.22 -3.20 6.50
C LEU A 210 -7.00 -3.83 5.82
N LEU A 211 -7.23 -4.58 4.74
CA LEU A 211 -6.20 -5.07 3.83
C LEU A 211 -6.29 -4.32 2.51
N THR A 212 -5.18 -3.75 2.04
CA THR A 212 -5.16 -3.00 0.78
C THR A 212 -3.84 -3.14 0.03
N GLN A 213 -3.89 -3.14 -1.30
CA GLN A 213 -2.74 -2.93 -2.17
C GLN A 213 -2.53 -1.44 -2.46
N ALA A 214 -3.60 -0.62 -2.31
CA ALA A 214 -3.63 0.76 -2.73
C ALA A 214 -2.95 1.67 -1.70
N ILE A 215 -1.83 2.26 -2.10
CA ILE A 215 -1.04 3.15 -1.22
C ILE A 215 -1.85 4.40 -0.83
N ASN A 216 -2.70 4.90 -1.73
CA ASN A 216 -3.55 6.06 -1.43
C ASN A 216 -4.59 5.73 -0.37
N GLU A 217 -5.19 4.54 -0.43
CA GLU A 217 -6.10 4.06 0.61
C GLU A 217 -5.37 3.87 1.94
N ARG A 218 -4.19 3.24 1.93
CA ARG A 218 -3.32 3.11 3.11
C ARG A 218 -3.06 4.47 3.77
N SER A 219 -2.68 5.48 2.96
CA SER A 219 -2.42 6.84 3.46
C SER A 219 -3.70 7.53 3.98
N ALA A 220 -4.82 7.35 3.29
CA ALA A 220 -6.10 7.91 3.71
C ALA A 220 -6.57 7.29 5.04
N MET A 221 -6.36 6.00 5.23
CA MET A 221 -6.73 5.30 6.46
C MET A 221 -5.81 5.69 7.63
N GLN A 222 -4.51 5.90 7.39
CA GLN A 222 -3.63 6.50 8.40
C GLN A 222 -4.13 7.88 8.86
N ALA A 223 -4.56 8.73 7.91
CA ALA A 223 -5.14 10.03 8.24
C ALA A 223 -6.45 9.93 9.04
N ARG A 224 -7.16 8.80 8.96
CA ARG A 224 -8.35 8.47 9.74
C ARG A 224 -8.04 7.79 11.07
N GLY A 225 -6.77 7.64 11.44
CA GLY A 225 -6.34 7.07 12.71
C GLY A 225 -6.11 5.55 12.69
N TYR A 226 -6.08 4.92 11.51
CA TYR A 226 -5.65 3.53 11.42
C TYR A 226 -4.15 3.40 11.64
N SER A 227 -3.75 2.42 12.42
CA SER A 227 -2.35 2.04 12.59
C SER A 227 -1.90 1.20 11.40
N ASP A 228 -0.75 1.53 10.84
CA ASP A 228 -0.14 0.80 9.73
C ASP A 228 0.71 -0.36 10.27
N ASN A 229 0.26 -1.58 10.02
CA ASN A 229 0.95 -2.80 10.47
C ASN A 229 1.94 -3.34 9.42
N GLY A 230 2.09 -2.65 8.28
CA GLY A 230 3.02 -3.03 7.21
C GLY A 230 2.47 -4.08 6.25
N ILE A 231 3.38 -4.79 5.58
CA ILE A 231 3.05 -5.80 4.58
C ILE A 231 2.80 -7.14 5.27
N VAL A 232 1.64 -7.73 5.05
CA VAL A 232 1.31 -9.09 5.57
C VAL A 232 1.72 -10.20 4.60
N GLY A 233 1.98 -9.86 3.35
CA GLY A 233 2.41 -10.77 2.29
C GLY A 233 2.20 -10.12 0.93
N TYR A 234 2.34 -10.92 -0.13
CA TYR A 234 2.16 -10.46 -1.50
C TYR A 234 1.02 -11.21 -2.15
N ILE A 235 0.15 -10.48 -2.83
CA ILE A 235 -1.08 -10.98 -3.44
C ILE A 235 -1.01 -10.81 -4.96
N ALA A 236 -1.52 -11.78 -5.73
CA ALA A 236 -1.55 -11.65 -7.18
C ALA A 236 -2.51 -10.52 -7.61
N THR A 237 -2.08 -9.69 -8.55
CA THR A 237 -2.87 -8.54 -9.04
C THR A 237 -3.89 -8.93 -10.10
N THR A 238 -3.69 -10.06 -10.74
CA THR A 238 -4.59 -10.68 -11.71
C THR A 238 -4.79 -12.15 -11.38
N GLN A 239 -5.87 -12.73 -11.85
CA GLN A 239 -6.12 -14.16 -11.66
C GLN A 239 -5.06 -14.99 -12.36
N ALA A 240 -4.45 -15.91 -11.62
CA ALA A 240 -3.43 -16.83 -12.08
C ALA A 240 -3.83 -18.29 -11.74
N PRO A 241 -3.22 -19.29 -12.38
CA PRO A 241 -3.46 -20.70 -12.01
C PRO A 241 -3.26 -20.93 -10.52
N GLY A 242 -4.19 -21.64 -9.90
CA GLY A 242 -4.17 -21.95 -8.45
C GLY A 242 -4.57 -20.79 -7.54
N THR A 243 -5.00 -19.64 -8.09
CA THR A 243 -5.50 -18.52 -7.31
C THR A 243 -7.01 -18.36 -7.39
N MET A 244 -7.59 -17.71 -6.38
CA MET A 244 -9.00 -17.37 -6.27
C MET A 244 -9.14 -15.91 -5.81
N PRO A 245 -10.23 -15.22 -6.16
CA PRO A 245 -10.43 -13.84 -5.76
C PRO A 245 -10.54 -13.72 -4.23
N LEU A 246 -9.90 -12.70 -3.68
CA LEU A 246 -10.14 -12.25 -2.30
C LEU A 246 -11.12 -11.08 -2.37
N TYR A 247 -12.39 -11.35 -2.06
CA TYR A 247 -13.43 -10.33 -2.02
C TYR A 247 -13.31 -9.48 -0.77
N ARG A 248 -13.61 -8.19 -0.90
CA ARG A 248 -13.73 -7.26 0.21
C ARG A 248 -15.16 -6.74 0.34
N LEU A 249 -15.66 -6.73 1.57
CA LEU A 249 -16.91 -6.11 1.94
C LEU A 249 -16.68 -5.15 3.10
N SER A 250 -17.51 -4.11 3.22
CA SER A 250 -17.53 -3.22 4.37
C SER A 250 -18.90 -3.25 5.04
N SER A 251 -18.92 -3.01 6.35
CA SER A 251 -20.18 -2.76 7.07
C SER A 251 -20.92 -1.55 6.48
N SER A 252 -22.20 -1.44 6.72
CA SER A 252 -23.04 -0.37 6.16
C SER A 252 -22.57 1.05 6.53
N ASP A 253 -21.91 1.20 7.66
CA ASP A 253 -21.31 2.43 8.15
C ASP A 253 -19.81 2.59 7.79
N GLY A 254 -19.22 1.56 7.15
CA GLY A 254 -17.81 1.55 6.76
C GLY A 254 -16.83 1.42 7.93
N SER A 255 -17.30 1.01 9.11
CA SER A 255 -16.44 0.88 10.30
C SER A 255 -15.75 -0.47 10.44
N ALA A 256 -16.15 -1.46 9.65
CA ALA A 256 -15.61 -2.82 9.66
C ALA A 256 -15.44 -3.35 8.23
N HIS A 257 -14.37 -4.14 8.01
CA HIS A 257 -14.08 -4.80 6.75
C HIS A 257 -14.08 -6.32 6.91
N PHE A 258 -14.56 -6.99 5.87
CA PHE A 258 -14.61 -8.44 5.79
C PHE A 258 -14.00 -8.93 4.49
N TYR A 259 -13.15 -9.95 4.57
CA TYR A 259 -12.50 -10.53 3.40
C TYR A 259 -12.80 -12.02 3.33
N THR A 260 -13.14 -12.49 2.16
CA THR A 260 -13.38 -13.91 1.91
C THR A 260 -13.00 -14.30 0.49
N ALA A 261 -12.58 -15.54 0.31
CA ALA A 261 -12.40 -16.15 -1.00
C ALA A 261 -13.64 -16.97 -1.43
N SER A 262 -14.66 -17.07 -0.57
CA SER A 262 -15.90 -17.79 -0.83
C SER A 262 -16.98 -16.87 -1.40
N ALA A 263 -17.38 -17.09 -2.66
CA ALA A 263 -18.48 -16.34 -3.27
C ALA A 263 -19.83 -16.55 -2.54
N PRO A 264 -20.18 -17.76 -2.05
CA PRO A 264 -21.37 -17.94 -1.20
C PRO A 264 -21.33 -17.13 0.10
N GLU A 265 -20.18 -17.10 0.80
CA GLU A 265 -20.01 -16.32 2.03
C GLU A 265 -20.13 -14.81 1.76
N LYS A 266 -19.53 -14.32 0.66
CA LYS A 266 -19.73 -12.95 0.17
C LYS A 266 -21.23 -12.62 0.03
N THR A 267 -21.98 -13.49 -0.66
CA THR A 267 -23.43 -13.29 -0.86
C THR A 267 -24.19 -13.28 0.45
N GLN A 268 -23.81 -14.14 1.40
CA GLN A 268 -24.39 -14.15 2.74
C GLN A 268 -24.20 -12.83 3.46
N PHE A 269 -22.98 -12.28 3.48
CA PHE A 269 -22.70 -10.98 4.11
C PHE A 269 -23.44 -9.83 3.41
N GLN A 270 -23.55 -9.85 2.08
CA GLN A 270 -24.36 -8.88 1.34
C GLN A 270 -25.84 -8.92 1.78
N SER A 271 -26.41 -10.12 1.99
CA SER A 271 -27.80 -10.26 2.48
C SER A 271 -27.99 -9.72 3.90
N GLN A 272 -26.91 -9.58 4.68
CA GLN A 272 -26.88 -8.98 6.01
C GLN A 272 -26.61 -7.48 5.98
N GLY A 273 -26.57 -6.86 4.80
CA GLY A 273 -26.38 -5.41 4.63
C GLY A 273 -24.93 -4.96 4.47
N TRP A 274 -23.98 -5.90 4.31
CA TRP A 274 -22.61 -5.55 3.98
C TRP A 274 -22.50 -5.10 2.51
N ARG A 275 -21.66 -4.11 2.26
CA ARG A 275 -21.43 -3.54 0.93
C ARG A 275 -20.28 -4.26 0.27
N ASP A 276 -20.45 -4.65 -0.99
CA ASP A 276 -19.40 -5.22 -1.82
C ASP A 276 -18.45 -4.10 -2.27
N GLU A 277 -17.18 -4.23 -1.96
CA GLU A 277 -16.11 -3.31 -2.38
C GLU A 277 -15.21 -3.90 -3.48
N GLY A 278 -15.58 -5.10 -3.96
CA GLY A 278 -14.91 -5.75 -5.08
C GLY A 278 -13.83 -6.74 -4.67
N ILE A 279 -12.84 -6.90 -5.52
CA ILE A 279 -11.74 -7.85 -5.35
C ILE A 279 -10.48 -7.12 -4.93
N THR A 280 -9.95 -7.46 -3.75
CA THR A 280 -8.69 -6.92 -3.25
C THR A 280 -7.48 -7.44 -4.03
N GLY A 281 -7.57 -8.64 -4.58
CA GLY A 281 -6.54 -9.33 -5.34
C GLY A 281 -6.85 -10.82 -5.38
N TYR A 282 -5.86 -11.64 -5.76
CA TYR A 282 -6.06 -13.08 -5.89
C TYR A 282 -5.08 -13.82 -4.98
N ILE A 283 -5.61 -14.73 -4.14
CA ILE A 283 -4.84 -15.52 -3.18
C ILE A 283 -4.76 -16.98 -3.63
N TYR A 284 -3.72 -17.70 -3.22
CA TYR A 284 -3.57 -19.12 -3.53
C TYR A 284 -4.52 -19.96 -2.69
N GLN A 285 -5.06 -21.04 -3.28
CA GLN A 285 -5.99 -21.97 -2.61
C GLN A 285 -5.28 -22.91 -1.67
N GLN A 286 -4.02 -23.25 -1.99
CA GLN A 286 -3.23 -24.25 -1.26
C GLN A 286 -1.83 -23.72 -0.97
N PRO A 287 -1.19 -24.23 0.10
CA PRO A 287 0.16 -23.90 0.46
C PRO A 287 1.18 -24.28 -0.61
#